data_f8f6dbf85544fb178311f4a093264c76
#
_entry.id   f8f6dbf85544fb178311f4a093264c76
#
_cell.length_a   1.000
_cell.length_b   1.000
_cell.length_c   1.000
_cell.angle_alpha   90.00
_cell.angle_beta   90.00
_cell.angle_gamma   90.00
#
_symmetry.space_group_name_H-M   'P 1'
#
loop_
_entity.id
_entity.type
_entity.pdbx_description
1 polymer ?
#
loop_
_entity_poly.entity_id
_entity_poly.type
_entity_poly.pdbx_seq_one_letter_code
_entity_poly.pdbx_strand_id
1 'polypeptide(L)'
;MPQKNTSYRPTEPMSYKKRAGYLTEQVLHWIQSEDSKVSAAIIATEELGHFHSEDIHYSLRCLEEQLIRQDLIQWVHRLKLPEVPSSEEQETICCIHAGNLPLVGLQDLLAVLISGHRYVGKLSTKDPYLLESLLEFLSNGLFADQIQSWSRTTIQEVSEPYDRVLFSGSSDSLEHIQHAFYQSGQATPITQWLNRTASFSLYYCESMSEFNEQKEHLIDAIFRHQGRGCRSVAVIAAPFGLHQIADHFNQALSNFFEQHPGRAVALKQTPQENRLSPKYQQAYNIAVKRDSIQWGNWSIEEHTSTHAPTPYHSTQMYWLKVDPHALPDLIEGYGGKLQTVYTAEETHHTDPLSTAQCPALYWKADGIDTLEYLCSNTIRA
;
A
#
# COMPACT_ATOMS: atom_id res chain seq x y z
N MET A 1 35.17 -4.38 -24.73
CA MET A 1 35.17 -3.28 -23.72
C MET A 1 34.04 -2.35 -24.10
N PRO A 2 32.91 -2.26 -23.38
CA PRO A 2 31.91 -1.24 -23.66
C PRO A 2 32.41 0.10 -23.13
N GLN A 3 32.30 1.11 -23.97
CA GLN A 3 32.60 2.50 -23.64
C GLN A 3 31.77 2.94 -22.43
N LYS A 4 32.45 3.40 -21.39
CA LYS A 4 31.80 4.12 -20.28
C LYS A 4 31.14 5.37 -20.85
N ASN A 5 29.82 5.37 -20.87
CA ASN A 5 29.06 6.60 -21.09
C ASN A 5 29.49 7.59 -20.01
N THR A 6 29.97 8.74 -20.46
CA THR A 6 30.32 9.88 -19.60
C THR A 6 29.06 10.28 -18.83
N SER A 7 29.04 9.95 -17.54
CA SER A 7 27.99 10.36 -16.62
C SER A 7 27.91 11.89 -16.61
N TYR A 8 26.79 12.42 -17.09
CA TYR A 8 26.45 13.81 -16.92
C TYR A 8 26.24 14.03 -15.40
N ARG A 9 27.24 14.60 -14.73
CA ARG A 9 27.07 15.11 -13.37
C ARG A 9 26.56 16.54 -13.48
N PRO A 10 25.33 16.84 -13.03
CA PRO A 10 24.92 18.23 -12.92
C PRO A 10 25.87 18.95 -11.98
N THR A 11 26.45 20.05 -12.41
CA THR A 11 27.37 20.91 -11.62
C THR A 11 26.60 21.69 -10.54
N GLU A 12 25.27 21.68 -10.57
CA GLU A 12 24.39 22.35 -9.59
C GLU A 12 23.40 21.36 -9.00
N PRO A 13 23.06 21.49 -7.70
CA PRO A 13 22.06 20.63 -7.06
C PRO A 13 20.69 20.83 -7.71
N MET A 14 20.05 19.73 -8.09
CA MET A 14 18.75 19.72 -8.76
C MET A 14 17.62 20.00 -7.77
N SER A 15 16.71 20.92 -8.10
CA SER A 15 15.55 21.23 -7.28
C SER A 15 14.59 20.03 -7.13
N TYR A 16 13.84 19.95 -6.02
CA TYR A 16 12.83 18.93 -5.76
C TYR A 16 11.84 18.80 -6.92
N LYS A 17 11.36 19.95 -7.45
CA LYS A 17 10.45 19.98 -8.59
C LYS A 17 11.04 19.38 -9.85
N LYS A 18 12.31 19.67 -10.16
CA LYS A 18 12.99 19.07 -11.32
C LYS A 18 13.16 17.57 -11.14
N ARG A 19 13.50 17.10 -9.92
CA ARG A 19 13.59 15.66 -9.60
C ARG A 19 12.25 14.96 -9.81
N ALA A 20 11.17 15.54 -9.27
CA ALA A 20 9.81 15.02 -9.46
C ALA A 20 9.41 14.97 -10.93
N GLY A 21 9.71 16.00 -11.72
CA GLY A 21 9.46 16.01 -13.17
C GLY A 21 10.23 14.91 -13.90
N TYR A 22 11.52 14.77 -13.64
CA TYR A 22 12.35 13.71 -14.22
C TYR A 22 11.85 12.31 -13.84
N LEU A 23 11.50 12.09 -12.57
CA LEU A 23 10.94 10.80 -12.14
C LEU A 23 9.61 10.51 -12.85
N THR A 24 8.75 11.51 -13.00
CA THR A 24 7.51 11.37 -13.77
C THR A 24 7.80 10.86 -15.18
N GLU A 25 8.72 11.51 -15.90
CA GLU A 25 9.09 11.12 -17.26
C GLU A 25 9.71 9.72 -17.31
N GLN A 26 10.64 9.40 -16.41
CA GLN A 26 11.34 8.11 -16.39
C GLN A 26 10.39 6.95 -16.04
N VAL A 27 9.52 7.12 -15.06
CA VAL A 27 8.58 6.07 -14.66
C VAL A 27 7.49 5.89 -15.74
N LEU A 28 7.00 6.96 -16.38
CA LEU A 28 6.12 6.84 -17.54
C LEU A 28 6.80 6.08 -18.69
N HIS A 29 8.05 6.43 -19.00
CA HIS A 29 8.82 5.73 -20.02
C HIS A 29 8.96 4.23 -19.67
N TRP A 30 9.26 3.88 -18.41
CA TRP A 30 9.34 2.48 -17.96
C TRP A 30 8.00 1.76 -18.15
N ILE A 31 6.87 2.34 -17.75
CA ILE A 31 5.53 1.72 -17.89
C ILE A 31 5.19 1.49 -19.37
N GLN A 32 5.47 2.48 -20.22
CA GLN A 32 5.12 2.47 -21.64
C GLN A 32 6.17 1.78 -22.52
N SER A 33 7.26 1.30 -21.92
CA SER A 33 8.34 0.64 -22.65
C SER A 33 7.88 -0.72 -23.18
N GLU A 34 8.19 -1.00 -24.44
CA GLU A 34 8.12 -2.34 -25.02
C GLU A 34 9.32 -3.21 -24.63
N ASP A 35 10.14 -2.79 -23.67
CA ASP A 35 11.30 -3.55 -23.20
C ASP A 35 10.85 -4.91 -22.66
N SER A 36 11.52 -5.95 -23.16
CA SER A 36 11.31 -7.33 -22.69
C SER A 36 11.47 -7.54 -21.20
N LYS A 37 12.25 -6.68 -20.52
CA LYS A 37 12.44 -6.72 -19.06
C LYS A 37 11.19 -6.33 -18.29
N VAL A 38 10.46 -5.30 -18.73
CA VAL A 38 9.20 -4.89 -18.12
C VAL A 38 8.15 -5.98 -18.31
N SER A 39 8.04 -6.50 -19.53
CA SER A 39 7.14 -7.63 -19.84
C SER A 39 7.48 -8.88 -19.01
N ALA A 40 8.76 -9.21 -18.86
CA ALA A 40 9.21 -10.31 -18.02
C ALA A 40 8.90 -10.10 -16.54
N ALA A 41 9.02 -8.87 -16.03
CA ALA A 41 8.67 -8.53 -14.66
C ALA A 41 7.16 -8.69 -14.41
N ILE A 42 6.29 -8.27 -15.35
CA ILE A 42 4.84 -8.48 -15.27
C ILE A 42 4.51 -9.97 -15.19
N ILE A 43 5.07 -10.78 -16.10
CA ILE A 43 4.87 -12.25 -16.11
C ILE A 43 5.35 -12.87 -14.80
N ALA A 44 6.52 -12.47 -14.30
CA ALA A 44 7.07 -13.00 -13.04
C ALA A 44 6.21 -12.61 -11.84
N THR A 45 5.64 -11.39 -11.82
CA THR A 45 4.70 -10.94 -10.78
C THR A 45 3.42 -11.75 -10.79
N GLU A 46 2.92 -12.14 -11.96
CA GLU A 46 1.75 -13.02 -12.11
C GLU A 46 2.05 -14.45 -11.65
N GLU A 47 3.07 -15.06 -12.23
CA GLU A 47 3.36 -16.48 -12.05
C GLU A 47 3.99 -16.81 -10.69
N LEU A 48 4.95 -16.00 -10.24
CA LEU A 48 5.75 -16.25 -9.05
C LEU A 48 5.29 -15.43 -7.84
N GLY A 49 4.79 -14.22 -8.07
CA GLY A 49 4.19 -13.37 -7.03
C GLY A 49 2.75 -13.78 -6.67
N HIS A 50 2.12 -14.63 -7.49
CA HIS A 50 0.75 -15.10 -7.33
C HIS A 50 -0.28 -13.96 -7.27
N PHE A 51 -0.08 -12.93 -8.08
CA PHE A 51 -1.03 -11.86 -8.28
C PHE A 51 -1.87 -12.14 -9.53
N HIS A 52 -3.11 -11.66 -9.51
CA HIS A 52 -3.96 -11.76 -10.67
C HIS A 52 -3.54 -10.73 -11.73
N SER A 53 -3.47 -11.14 -13.02
CA SER A 53 -3.06 -10.28 -14.12
C SER A 53 -3.82 -8.96 -14.18
N GLU A 54 -5.15 -8.98 -13.97
CA GLU A 54 -5.97 -7.76 -13.94
C GLU A 54 -5.56 -6.80 -12.82
N ASP A 55 -5.11 -7.30 -11.65
CA ASP A 55 -4.66 -6.48 -10.53
C ASP A 55 -3.32 -5.81 -10.82
N ILE A 56 -2.41 -6.53 -11.50
CA ILE A 56 -1.12 -6.00 -11.93
C ILE A 56 -1.35 -4.86 -12.93
N HIS A 57 -2.13 -5.11 -13.97
CA HIS A 57 -2.44 -4.09 -14.98
C HIS A 57 -3.23 -2.92 -14.40
N TYR A 58 -4.10 -3.14 -13.42
CA TYR A 58 -4.77 -2.06 -12.71
C TYR A 58 -3.77 -1.18 -11.97
N SER A 59 -2.84 -1.77 -11.22
CA SER A 59 -1.81 -1.02 -10.49
C SER A 59 -0.93 -0.18 -11.43
N LEU A 60 -0.55 -0.73 -12.59
CA LEU A 60 0.23 -0.01 -13.59
C LEU A 60 -0.57 1.14 -14.23
N ARG A 61 -1.85 0.93 -14.56
CA ARG A 61 -2.73 2.02 -15.07
C ARG A 61 -2.93 3.11 -14.03
N CYS A 62 -3.19 2.75 -12.77
CA CYS A 62 -3.28 3.75 -11.70
C CYS A 62 -2.00 4.60 -11.60
N LEU A 63 -0.84 3.95 -11.65
CA LEU A 63 0.44 4.66 -11.62
C LEU A 63 0.59 5.59 -12.83
N GLU A 64 0.27 5.12 -14.03
CA GLU A 64 0.31 5.93 -15.25
C GLU A 64 -0.60 7.17 -15.15
N GLU A 65 -1.85 6.99 -14.71
CA GLU A 65 -2.80 8.09 -14.52
C GLU A 65 -2.32 9.10 -13.46
N GLN A 66 -1.76 8.63 -12.35
CA GLN A 66 -1.19 9.47 -11.30
C GLN A 66 -0.01 10.32 -11.83
N LEU A 67 0.85 9.73 -12.65
CA LEU A 67 1.98 10.43 -13.26
C LEU A 67 1.52 11.45 -14.32
N ILE A 68 0.52 11.11 -15.14
CA ILE A 68 -0.10 12.03 -16.11
C ILE A 68 -0.74 13.23 -15.39
N ARG A 69 -1.38 13.02 -14.24
CA ARG A 69 -1.91 14.11 -13.39
C ARG A 69 -0.82 14.90 -12.66
N GLN A 70 0.46 14.54 -12.85
CA GLN A 70 1.62 15.18 -12.23
C GLN A 70 1.62 15.07 -10.68
N ASP A 71 1.15 13.96 -10.13
CA ASP A 71 1.05 13.75 -8.69
C ASP A 71 2.39 13.99 -7.95
N LEU A 72 3.54 13.61 -8.53
CA LEU A 72 4.86 13.86 -7.92
C LEU A 72 5.19 15.35 -7.82
N ILE A 73 4.84 16.13 -8.84
CA ILE A 73 5.03 17.60 -8.83
C ILE A 73 4.09 18.23 -7.81
N GLN A 74 2.83 17.74 -7.76
CA GLN A 74 1.86 18.19 -6.76
C GLN A 74 2.33 17.86 -5.33
N TRP A 75 2.94 16.69 -5.12
CA TRP A 75 3.52 16.30 -3.82
C TRP A 75 4.53 17.34 -3.34
N VAL A 76 5.52 17.68 -4.17
CA VAL A 76 6.51 18.72 -3.87
C VAL A 76 5.84 20.08 -3.61
N HIS A 77 4.82 20.46 -4.38
CA HIS A 77 4.14 21.74 -4.20
C HIS A 77 3.35 21.85 -2.89
N ARG A 78 2.80 20.76 -2.40
CA ARG A 78 2.04 20.71 -1.13
C ARG A 78 2.95 20.92 0.07
N LEU A 79 4.21 20.56 -0.05
CA LEU A 79 5.22 20.71 0.98
C LEU A 79 5.95 22.04 0.76
N LYS A 80 6.06 22.86 1.80
CA LYS A 80 6.81 24.11 1.76
C LYS A 80 8.31 23.83 1.91
N LEU A 81 8.87 23.06 0.96
CA LEU A 81 10.28 22.69 0.94
C LEU A 81 11.16 23.85 0.48
N PRO A 82 12.44 23.89 0.90
CA PRO A 82 13.43 24.80 0.30
C PRO A 82 13.58 24.49 -1.20
N GLU A 83 14.15 25.42 -1.97
CA GLU A 83 14.23 25.24 -3.43
C GLU A 83 15.05 24.02 -3.85
N VAL A 84 16.08 23.68 -3.08
CA VAL A 84 17.05 22.64 -3.42
C VAL A 84 17.43 21.83 -2.17
N PRO A 85 17.59 20.49 -2.28
CA PRO A 85 18.14 19.67 -1.21
C PRO A 85 19.56 20.11 -0.85
N SER A 86 19.87 20.13 0.44
CA SER A 86 21.25 20.35 0.89
C SER A 86 22.13 19.17 0.47
N SER A 87 23.19 19.41 -0.28
CA SER A 87 24.14 18.34 -0.66
C SER A 87 24.99 17.84 0.51
N GLU A 88 25.10 18.63 1.58
CA GLU A 88 25.85 18.27 2.79
C GLU A 88 25.07 17.35 3.73
N GLU A 89 23.77 17.18 3.47
CA GLU A 89 22.83 16.42 4.29
C GLU A 89 22.30 15.17 3.57
N GLN A 90 23.00 14.63 2.59
CA GLN A 90 22.57 13.44 1.88
C GLN A 90 22.69 12.20 2.77
N GLU A 91 21.55 11.70 3.21
CA GLU A 91 21.39 10.53 4.06
C GLU A 91 21.27 9.23 3.25
N THR A 92 21.57 8.09 3.88
CA THR A 92 21.31 6.75 3.34
C THR A 92 20.06 6.17 3.99
N ILE A 93 19.03 5.99 3.18
CA ILE A 93 17.71 5.52 3.61
C ILE A 93 17.56 4.03 3.28
N CYS A 94 17.38 3.22 4.30
CA CYS A 94 17.06 1.80 4.13
C CYS A 94 15.53 1.63 4.02
N CYS A 95 15.06 1.15 2.87
CA CYS A 95 13.65 0.88 2.62
C CYS A 95 13.37 -0.63 2.66
N ILE A 96 12.52 -1.07 3.58
CA ILE A 96 12.14 -2.47 3.76
C ILE A 96 10.69 -2.62 3.32
N HIS A 97 10.49 -3.32 2.20
CA HIS A 97 9.20 -3.38 1.52
C HIS A 97 8.44 -4.67 1.81
N ALA A 98 7.14 -4.52 2.03
CA ALA A 98 6.19 -5.64 1.98
C ALA A 98 6.07 -6.18 0.54
N GLY A 99 5.38 -7.30 0.36
CA GLY A 99 5.11 -7.90 -0.95
C GLY A 99 3.69 -8.46 -1.02
N ASN A 100 2.74 -7.72 -0.47
CA ASN A 100 1.33 -8.10 -0.46
C ASN A 100 0.52 -7.47 -1.60
N LEU A 101 1.08 -6.48 -2.29
CA LEU A 101 0.52 -5.84 -3.48
C LEU A 101 1.62 -5.64 -4.53
N PRO A 102 1.27 -5.53 -5.83
CA PRO A 102 2.20 -5.11 -6.86
C PRO A 102 2.74 -3.71 -6.57
N LEU A 103 4.04 -3.49 -6.78
CA LEU A 103 4.71 -2.20 -6.59
C LEU A 103 4.67 -1.63 -5.16
N VAL A 104 4.48 -2.46 -4.14
CA VAL A 104 4.66 -1.99 -2.75
C VAL A 104 6.06 -1.43 -2.57
N GLY A 105 6.16 -0.25 -1.97
CA GLY A 105 7.43 0.45 -1.78
C GLY A 105 7.77 1.47 -2.87
N LEU A 106 6.98 1.55 -3.94
CA LEU A 106 7.18 2.56 -4.98
C LEU A 106 7.14 3.99 -4.40
N GLN A 107 6.18 4.29 -3.54
CA GLN A 107 6.06 5.61 -2.90
C GLN A 107 7.32 5.97 -2.10
N ASP A 108 7.89 5.02 -1.37
CA ASP A 108 9.12 5.22 -0.61
C ASP A 108 10.33 5.47 -1.53
N LEU A 109 10.48 4.65 -2.57
CA LEU A 109 11.51 4.85 -3.58
C LEU A 109 11.43 6.25 -4.20
N LEU A 110 10.24 6.66 -4.65
CA LEU A 110 10.03 7.97 -5.26
C LEU A 110 10.33 9.12 -4.28
N ALA A 111 9.89 9.00 -3.02
CA ALA A 111 10.15 9.99 -1.98
C ALA A 111 11.65 10.13 -1.70
N VAL A 112 12.39 9.02 -1.58
CA VAL A 112 13.85 9.03 -1.39
C VAL A 112 14.56 9.67 -2.57
N LEU A 113 14.16 9.37 -3.80
CA LEU A 113 14.81 9.97 -4.97
C LEU A 113 14.48 11.45 -5.13
N ILE A 114 13.24 11.88 -4.81
CA ILE A 114 12.86 13.30 -4.83
C ILE A 114 13.63 14.06 -3.74
N SER A 115 13.72 13.53 -2.52
CA SER A 115 14.40 14.18 -1.40
C SER A 115 15.92 14.37 -1.62
N GLY A 116 16.51 13.63 -2.55
CA GLY A 116 17.95 13.70 -2.85
C GLY A 116 18.79 12.72 -2.03
N HIS A 117 18.18 11.93 -1.16
CA HIS A 117 18.85 10.92 -0.36
C HIS A 117 19.25 9.69 -1.17
N ARG A 118 20.05 8.81 -0.57
CA ARG A 118 20.49 7.55 -1.15
C ARG A 118 19.54 6.43 -0.73
N TYR A 119 19.14 5.62 -1.70
CA TYR A 119 18.24 4.49 -1.52
C TYR A 119 19.00 3.19 -1.36
N VAL A 120 18.66 2.42 -0.32
CA VAL A 120 19.03 1.02 -0.15
C VAL A 120 17.76 0.22 0.05
N GLY A 121 17.49 -0.80 -0.77
CA GLY A 121 16.24 -1.54 -0.79
C GLY A 121 16.35 -2.97 -0.27
N LYS A 122 15.49 -3.36 0.69
CA LYS A 122 15.18 -4.75 0.99
C LYS A 122 13.81 -5.06 0.37
N LEU A 123 13.83 -5.67 -0.82
CA LEU A 123 12.62 -6.06 -1.53
C LEU A 123 11.98 -7.29 -0.87
N SER A 124 10.67 -7.44 -1.04
CA SER A 124 9.99 -8.65 -0.60
C SER A 124 10.43 -9.85 -1.44
N THR A 125 10.54 -11.02 -0.80
CA THR A 125 10.74 -12.27 -1.53
C THR A 125 9.47 -12.75 -2.25
N LYS A 126 8.29 -12.22 -1.85
CA LYS A 126 7.00 -12.59 -2.42
C LYS A 126 6.74 -11.91 -3.76
N ASP A 127 7.08 -10.63 -3.87
CA ASP A 127 6.94 -9.85 -5.11
C ASP A 127 8.01 -8.76 -5.19
N PRO A 128 9.20 -9.07 -5.70
CA PRO A 128 10.23 -8.06 -5.97
C PRO A 128 10.18 -7.54 -7.40
N TYR A 129 9.51 -8.23 -8.33
CA TYR A 129 9.83 -8.23 -9.76
C TYR A 129 9.59 -6.86 -10.43
N LEU A 130 8.42 -6.24 -10.24
CA LEU A 130 8.13 -4.94 -10.84
C LEU A 130 9.01 -3.83 -10.26
N LEU A 131 9.17 -3.81 -8.93
CA LEU A 131 9.99 -2.79 -8.28
C LEU A 131 11.47 -2.95 -8.64
N GLU A 132 11.97 -4.20 -8.76
CA GLU A 132 13.33 -4.48 -9.20
C GLU A 132 13.58 -4.05 -10.64
N SER A 133 12.64 -4.33 -11.55
CA SER A 133 12.71 -3.88 -12.94
C SER A 133 12.78 -2.33 -13.03
N LEU A 134 12.00 -1.63 -12.21
CA LEU A 134 12.04 -0.17 -12.14
C LEU A 134 13.38 0.33 -11.57
N LEU A 135 13.90 -0.30 -10.52
CA LEU A 135 15.21 0.03 -9.93
C LEU A 135 16.33 -0.15 -10.95
N GLU A 136 16.34 -1.26 -11.69
CA GLU A 136 17.30 -1.49 -12.78
C GLU A 136 17.21 -0.40 -13.86
N PHE A 137 15.97 -0.02 -14.24
CA PHE A 137 15.76 1.03 -15.22
C PHE A 137 16.28 2.38 -14.74
N LEU A 138 15.94 2.81 -13.53
CA LEU A 138 16.36 4.10 -12.96
C LEU A 138 17.85 4.16 -12.64
N SER A 139 18.49 3.02 -12.32
CA SER A 139 19.93 2.92 -12.05
C SER A 139 20.81 3.18 -13.28
N ASN A 140 20.24 3.12 -14.49
CA ASN A 140 20.94 3.44 -15.72
C ASN A 140 20.80 4.92 -16.14
N GLY A 141 20.12 5.73 -15.34
CA GLY A 141 19.77 7.11 -15.64
C GLY A 141 20.33 8.12 -14.63
N LEU A 142 19.61 9.22 -14.49
CA LEU A 142 19.97 10.36 -13.64
C LEU A 142 20.09 10.01 -12.15
N PHE A 143 19.40 8.97 -11.69
CA PHE A 143 19.35 8.55 -10.30
C PHE A 143 20.34 7.43 -9.95
N ALA A 144 21.25 7.08 -10.87
CA ALA A 144 22.25 6.03 -10.69
C ALA A 144 23.09 6.18 -9.41
N ASP A 145 23.52 7.41 -9.10
CA ASP A 145 24.34 7.71 -7.90
C ASP A 145 23.51 7.67 -6.60
N GLN A 146 22.18 7.75 -6.67
CA GLN A 146 21.30 7.68 -5.50
C GLN A 146 20.81 6.26 -5.19
N ILE A 147 20.66 5.40 -6.20
CA ILE A 147 20.26 4.00 -6.02
C ILE A 147 21.52 3.17 -5.75
N GLN A 148 21.83 2.95 -4.47
CA GLN A 148 23.08 2.27 -4.10
C GLN A 148 23.00 0.77 -4.28
N SER A 149 21.92 0.16 -3.76
CA SER A 149 21.78 -1.29 -3.80
C SER A 149 20.38 -1.74 -3.44
N TRP A 150 20.05 -2.98 -3.84
CA TRP A 150 18.85 -3.67 -3.39
C TRP A 150 19.09 -5.18 -3.31
N SER A 151 18.29 -5.85 -2.48
CA SER A 151 18.35 -7.29 -2.31
C SER A 151 16.96 -7.88 -2.05
N ARG A 152 16.75 -9.11 -2.49
CA ARG A 152 15.52 -9.87 -2.20
C ARG A 152 15.61 -10.62 -0.86
N THR A 153 16.78 -11.02 -0.43
CA THR A 153 16.99 -11.99 0.66
C THR A 153 17.55 -11.38 1.93
N THR A 154 18.49 -10.47 1.81
CA THR A 154 19.23 -9.90 2.95
C THR A 154 19.16 -8.38 2.91
N ILE A 155 19.25 -7.77 4.10
CA ILE A 155 19.62 -6.36 4.21
C ILE A 155 21.12 -6.32 3.99
N GLN A 156 21.56 -5.52 3.03
CA GLN A 156 22.99 -5.45 2.73
C GLN A 156 23.75 -4.91 3.95
N GLU A 157 24.88 -5.54 4.24
CA GLU A 157 25.85 -5.00 5.18
C GLU A 157 26.48 -3.76 4.53
N VAL A 158 26.26 -2.61 5.13
CA VAL A 158 26.98 -1.38 4.83
C VAL A 158 27.98 -1.12 5.96
N SER A 159 29.04 -0.38 5.67
CA SER A 159 30.11 -0.11 6.62
C SER A 159 29.66 0.76 7.82
N GLU A 160 28.56 1.49 7.64
CA GLU A 160 28.00 2.39 8.63
C GLU A 160 26.48 2.16 8.79
N PRO A 161 25.87 2.46 9.96
CA PRO A 161 24.43 2.41 10.16
C PRO A 161 23.68 3.27 9.13
N TYR A 162 22.50 2.85 8.74
CA TYR A 162 21.60 3.67 7.93
C TYR A 162 21.13 4.88 8.73
N ASP A 163 21.02 6.03 8.06
CA ASP A 163 20.56 7.26 8.71
C ASP A 163 19.09 7.16 9.10
N ARG A 164 18.26 6.60 8.21
CA ARG A 164 16.83 6.32 8.48
C ARG A 164 16.41 4.99 7.89
N VAL A 165 15.34 4.43 8.47
CA VAL A 165 14.72 3.20 7.98
C VAL A 165 13.24 3.45 7.71
N LEU A 166 12.78 3.14 6.50
CA LEU A 166 11.37 3.09 6.13
C LEU A 166 10.94 1.62 6.11
N PHE A 167 10.02 1.26 6.98
CA PHE A 167 9.52 -0.10 7.09
C PHE A 167 8.04 -0.19 6.71
N SER A 168 7.70 -1.16 5.87
CA SER A 168 6.33 -1.53 5.56
C SER A 168 6.16 -3.04 5.74
N GLY A 169 5.27 -3.45 6.65
CA GLY A 169 5.04 -4.85 6.94
C GLY A 169 4.19 -5.09 8.19
N SER A 170 4.13 -6.33 8.67
CA SER A 170 3.44 -6.66 9.91
C SER A 170 4.25 -6.25 11.14
N SER A 171 3.56 -6.02 12.27
CA SER A 171 4.22 -5.73 13.55
C SER A 171 5.19 -6.84 13.97
N ASP A 172 4.83 -8.10 13.74
CA ASP A 172 5.70 -9.24 14.04
C ASP A 172 7.00 -9.19 13.20
N SER A 173 6.87 -8.84 11.92
CA SER A 173 8.04 -8.68 11.04
C SER A 173 8.92 -7.50 11.48
N LEU A 174 8.33 -6.41 11.96
CA LEU A 174 9.05 -5.25 12.47
C LEU A 174 9.96 -5.63 13.64
N GLU A 175 9.44 -6.35 14.62
CA GLU A 175 10.22 -6.78 15.80
C GLU A 175 11.41 -7.66 15.39
N HIS A 176 11.18 -8.62 14.50
CA HIS A 176 12.25 -9.48 13.98
C HIS A 176 13.34 -8.71 13.23
N ILE A 177 12.95 -7.75 12.43
CA ILE A 177 13.89 -6.95 11.65
C ILE A 177 14.67 -5.99 12.53
N GLN A 178 14.02 -5.32 13.48
CA GLN A 178 14.72 -4.46 14.45
C GLN A 178 15.74 -5.25 15.26
N HIS A 179 15.39 -6.47 15.68
CA HIS A 179 16.34 -7.35 16.37
C HIS A 179 17.53 -7.74 15.49
N ALA A 180 17.29 -8.06 14.21
CA ALA A 180 18.36 -8.37 13.25
C ALA A 180 19.30 -7.17 13.02
N PHE A 181 18.77 -5.95 12.92
CA PHE A 181 19.55 -4.72 12.81
C PHE A 181 20.45 -4.52 14.04
N TYR A 182 19.88 -4.70 15.23
CA TYR A 182 20.65 -4.60 16.46
C TYR A 182 21.81 -5.62 16.50
N GLN A 183 21.55 -6.87 16.10
CA GLN A 183 22.57 -7.93 16.09
C GLN A 183 23.67 -7.71 15.05
N SER A 184 23.35 -7.11 13.92
CA SER A 184 24.30 -6.85 12.83
C SER A 184 25.16 -5.59 13.03
N GLY A 185 24.96 -4.84 14.13
CA GLY A 185 25.63 -3.57 14.38
C GLY A 185 25.05 -2.39 13.61
N GLN A 186 23.95 -2.60 12.86
CA GLN A 186 23.18 -1.58 12.12
C GLN A 186 22.17 -0.88 13.04
N ALA A 187 22.59 -0.45 14.21
CA ALA A 187 21.71 0.06 15.26
C ALA A 187 21.23 1.50 14.98
N THR A 188 20.53 1.70 13.86
CA THR A 188 19.82 2.95 13.59
C THR A 188 18.83 3.23 14.73
N PRO A 189 18.86 4.39 15.37
CA PRO A 189 17.96 4.71 16.48
C PRO A 189 16.50 4.52 16.09
N ILE A 190 15.67 3.98 16.98
CA ILE A 190 14.25 3.72 16.74
C ILE A 190 13.50 4.99 16.33
N THR A 191 13.93 6.15 16.81
CA THR A 191 13.37 7.46 16.43
C THR A 191 13.60 7.82 14.96
N GLN A 192 14.47 7.12 14.26
CA GLN A 192 14.76 7.29 12.83
C GLN A 192 14.05 6.23 11.95
N TRP A 193 13.16 5.47 12.55
CA TRP A 193 12.33 4.50 11.83
C TRP A 193 10.94 5.05 11.55
N LEU A 194 10.54 5.03 10.29
CA LEU A 194 9.16 5.23 9.87
C LEU A 194 8.52 3.86 9.69
N ASN A 195 7.66 3.47 10.63
CA ASN A 195 7.01 2.17 10.64
C ASN A 195 5.58 2.27 10.10
N ARG A 196 5.25 1.45 9.10
CA ARG A 196 3.91 1.30 8.55
C ARG A 196 3.46 -0.13 8.76
N THR A 197 2.60 -0.29 9.75
CA THR A 197 2.11 -1.60 10.21
C THR A 197 0.59 -1.71 10.19
N ALA A 198 -0.11 -0.69 9.73
CA ALA A 198 -1.56 -0.75 9.54
C ALA A 198 -1.92 -1.87 8.55
N SER A 199 -2.99 -2.60 8.85
CA SER A 199 -3.29 -3.85 8.17
C SER A 199 -4.61 -3.86 7.40
N PHE A 200 -5.53 -2.93 7.68
CA PHE A 200 -6.83 -2.84 7.04
C PHE A 200 -7.41 -1.43 7.09
N SER A 201 -8.47 -1.20 6.31
CA SER A 201 -9.24 0.05 6.32
C SER A 201 -10.69 -0.20 6.70
N LEU A 202 -11.36 0.86 7.16
CA LEU A 202 -12.76 0.88 7.52
C LEU A 202 -13.54 1.75 6.51
N TYR A 203 -14.73 1.30 6.09
CA TYR A 203 -15.70 2.15 5.39
C TYR A 203 -16.84 2.49 6.33
N TYR A 204 -17.11 3.78 6.52
CA TYR A 204 -18.30 4.25 7.22
C TYR A 204 -19.36 4.67 6.22
N CYS A 205 -20.54 4.04 6.33
CA CYS A 205 -21.70 4.26 5.48
C CYS A 205 -22.83 4.90 6.30
N GLU A 206 -23.20 6.12 5.97
CA GLU A 206 -24.18 6.88 6.76
C GLU A 206 -25.63 6.45 6.51
N SER A 207 -25.95 5.96 5.32
CA SER A 207 -27.31 5.64 4.93
C SER A 207 -27.40 4.54 3.88
N MET A 208 -28.59 3.94 3.77
CA MET A 208 -28.94 2.98 2.72
C MET A 208 -28.84 3.58 1.31
N SER A 209 -29.13 4.88 1.14
CA SER A 209 -28.98 5.58 -0.14
C SER A 209 -27.52 5.63 -0.55
N GLU A 210 -26.66 6.07 0.36
CA GLU A 210 -25.23 6.12 0.17
C GLU A 210 -24.65 4.72 -0.14
N PHE A 211 -25.08 3.70 0.60
CA PHE A 211 -24.66 2.33 0.29
C PHE A 211 -24.97 1.96 -1.16
N ASN A 212 -26.18 2.26 -1.64
CA ASN A 212 -26.56 1.96 -3.01
C ASN A 212 -25.75 2.71 -4.06
N GLU A 213 -25.30 3.93 -3.76
CA GLU A 213 -24.46 4.74 -4.62
C GLU A 213 -23.00 4.27 -4.60
N GLN A 214 -22.50 3.80 -3.46
CA GLN A 214 -21.09 3.46 -3.25
C GLN A 214 -20.77 1.96 -3.36
N LYS A 215 -21.77 1.08 -3.53
CA LYS A 215 -21.60 -0.38 -3.45
C LYS A 215 -20.57 -0.96 -4.42
N GLU A 216 -20.47 -0.43 -5.65
CA GLU A 216 -19.48 -0.88 -6.62
C GLU A 216 -18.05 -0.50 -6.19
N HIS A 217 -17.85 0.72 -5.67
CA HIS A 217 -16.58 1.14 -5.10
C HIS A 217 -16.22 0.32 -3.84
N LEU A 218 -17.23 -0.01 -3.02
CA LEU A 218 -17.04 -0.87 -1.86
C LEU A 218 -16.60 -2.28 -2.24
N ILE A 219 -17.26 -2.89 -3.21
CA ILE A 219 -16.89 -4.22 -3.71
C ILE A 219 -15.45 -4.20 -4.29
N ASP A 220 -15.12 -3.18 -5.05
CA ASP A 220 -13.77 -3.02 -5.57
C ASP A 220 -12.73 -2.83 -4.43
N ALA A 221 -13.03 -2.00 -3.44
CA ALA A 221 -12.18 -1.77 -2.27
C ALA A 221 -11.95 -3.04 -1.42
N ILE A 222 -12.93 -3.95 -1.40
CA ILE A 222 -12.83 -5.23 -0.69
C ILE A 222 -12.06 -6.27 -1.50
N PHE A 223 -12.43 -6.47 -2.76
CA PHE A 223 -12.03 -7.67 -3.52
C PHE A 223 -10.86 -7.46 -4.47
N ARG A 224 -10.52 -6.21 -4.81
CA ARG A 224 -9.32 -5.95 -5.57
C ARG A 224 -8.09 -6.38 -4.76
N HIS A 225 -7.09 -6.89 -5.44
CA HIS A 225 -5.90 -7.48 -4.81
C HIS A 225 -6.22 -8.57 -3.77
N GLN A 226 -7.39 -9.22 -3.91
CA GLN A 226 -7.83 -10.28 -2.97
C GLN A 226 -7.90 -9.81 -1.51
N GLY A 227 -8.17 -8.52 -1.27
CA GLY A 227 -8.24 -7.92 0.06
C GLY A 227 -6.91 -7.90 0.83
N ARG A 228 -5.77 -8.06 0.15
CA ARG A 228 -4.44 -8.19 0.79
C ARG A 228 -3.80 -6.85 1.18
N GLY A 229 -4.30 -5.75 0.68
CA GLY A 229 -3.75 -4.41 0.96
C GLY A 229 -4.23 -3.85 2.29
N CYS A 230 -3.39 -3.05 2.96
CA CYS A 230 -3.83 -2.28 4.14
C CYS A 230 -4.95 -1.28 3.82
N ARG A 231 -5.08 -0.85 2.56
CA ARG A 231 -6.17 -0.01 2.06
C ARG A 231 -7.45 -0.79 1.74
N SER A 232 -7.41 -2.12 1.76
CA SER A 232 -8.61 -2.92 1.54
C SER A 232 -9.57 -2.75 2.72
N VAL A 233 -10.86 -2.55 2.40
CA VAL A 233 -11.90 -2.47 3.41
C VAL A 233 -12.14 -3.84 4.01
N ALA A 234 -11.92 -3.98 5.30
CA ALA A 234 -12.19 -5.21 6.04
C ALA A 234 -13.22 -4.99 7.16
N VAL A 235 -13.56 -3.74 7.44
CA VAL A 235 -14.61 -3.36 8.39
C VAL A 235 -15.55 -2.36 7.72
N ILE A 236 -16.85 -2.60 7.82
CA ILE A 236 -17.90 -1.70 7.35
C ILE A 236 -18.71 -1.29 8.57
N ALA A 237 -18.78 -0.01 8.87
CA ALA A 237 -19.57 0.55 9.96
C ALA A 237 -20.78 1.31 9.40
N ALA A 238 -21.99 1.02 9.90
CA ALA A 238 -23.21 1.66 9.44
C ALA A 238 -24.26 1.72 10.56
N PRO A 239 -25.23 2.66 10.55
CA PRO A 239 -26.30 2.70 11.53
C PRO A 239 -27.40 1.64 11.29
N PHE A 240 -27.29 0.84 10.26
CA PHE A 240 -28.23 -0.20 9.86
C PHE A 240 -27.56 -1.58 9.78
N GLY A 241 -28.36 -2.65 9.81
CA GLY A 241 -27.86 -4.03 9.84
C GLY A 241 -27.57 -4.60 8.45
N LEU A 242 -26.71 -5.62 8.43
CA LEU A 242 -26.30 -6.33 7.22
C LEU A 242 -27.47 -6.94 6.43
N HIS A 243 -28.48 -7.45 7.13
CA HIS A 243 -29.66 -8.05 6.50
C HIS A 243 -30.42 -7.07 5.59
N GLN A 244 -30.35 -5.76 5.88
CA GLN A 244 -31.07 -4.73 5.11
C GLN A 244 -30.44 -4.48 3.73
N ILE A 245 -29.15 -4.80 3.56
CA ILE A 245 -28.42 -4.58 2.31
C ILE A 245 -27.99 -5.87 1.60
N ALA A 246 -28.30 -7.02 2.18
CA ALA A 246 -27.79 -8.32 1.72
C ALA A 246 -28.05 -8.57 0.23
N ASP A 247 -29.25 -8.27 -0.25
CA ASP A 247 -29.62 -8.47 -1.66
C ASP A 247 -28.85 -7.51 -2.59
N HIS A 248 -28.75 -6.24 -2.22
CA HIS A 248 -28.00 -5.24 -2.98
C HIS A 248 -26.50 -5.56 -3.00
N PHE A 249 -25.96 -6.01 -1.87
CA PHE A 249 -24.55 -6.42 -1.78
C PHE A 249 -24.28 -7.64 -2.64
N ASN A 250 -25.13 -8.67 -2.58
CA ASN A 250 -25.01 -9.88 -3.39
C ASN A 250 -25.12 -9.56 -4.89
N GLN A 251 -26.00 -8.64 -5.28
CA GLN A 251 -26.12 -8.21 -6.67
C GLN A 251 -24.85 -7.49 -7.16
N ALA A 252 -24.32 -6.53 -6.38
CA ALA A 252 -23.09 -5.83 -6.72
C ALA A 252 -21.90 -6.79 -6.80
N LEU A 253 -21.83 -7.75 -5.88
CA LEU A 253 -20.81 -8.79 -5.86
C LEU A 253 -20.89 -9.70 -7.11
N SER A 254 -22.11 -10.11 -7.49
CA SER A 254 -22.32 -10.91 -8.71
C SER A 254 -21.87 -10.15 -9.96
N ASN A 255 -22.26 -8.88 -10.08
CA ASN A 255 -21.87 -8.03 -11.19
C ASN A 255 -20.33 -7.88 -11.27
N PHE A 256 -19.67 -7.68 -10.13
CA PHE A 256 -18.21 -7.58 -10.08
C PHE A 256 -17.52 -8.84 -10.60
N PHE A 257 -17.98 -10.02 -10.18
CA PHE A 257 -17.35 -11.28 -10.62
C PHE A 257 -17.75 -11.71 -12.03
N GLU A 258 -18.89 -11.25 -12.54
CA GLU A 258 -19.24 -11.39 -13.96
C GLU A 258 -18.29 -10.56 -14.84
N GLN A 259 -17.92 -9.36 -14.40
CA GLN A 259 -16.97 -8.49 -15.09
C GLN A 259 -15.52 -8.96 -14.91
N HIS A 260 -15.22 -9.70 -13.84
CA HIS A 260 -13.88 -10.16 -13.48
C HIS A 260 -13.85 -11.69 -13.20
N PRO A 261 -14.12 -12.55 -14.21
CA PRO A 261 -14.27 -13.99 -14.01
C PRO A 261 -13.00 -14.68 -13.48
N GLY A 262 -11.83 -14.19 -13.86
CA GLY A 262 -10.55 -14.69 -13.37
C GLY A 262 -10.38 -14.52 -11.86
N ARG A 263 -10.84 -13.39 -11.31
CA ARG A 263 -10.82 -13.14 -9.85
C ARG A 263 -11.74 -14.06 -9.08
N ALA A 264 -12.90 -14.41 -9.65
CA ALA A 264 -13.81 -15.37 -9.03
C ALA A 264 -13.14 -16.73 -8.83
N VAL A 265 -12.28 -17.16 -9.76
CA VAL A 265 -11.51 -18.41 -9.66
C VAL A 265 -10.40 -18.27 -8.61
N ALA A 266 -9.62 -17.18 -8.64
CA ALA A 266 -8.55 -16.92 -7.70
C ALA A 266 -9.04 -16.90 -6.25
N LEU A 267 -10.20 -16.30 -5.98
CA LEU A 267 -10.79 -16.26 -4.64
C LEU A 267 -11.16 -17.64 -4.10
N LYS A 268 -11.60 -18.56 -4.97
CA LYS A 268 -11.90 -19.94 -4.57
C LYS A 268 -10.65 -20.74 -4.23
N GLN A 269 -9.51 -20.35 -4.77
CA GLN A 269 -8.22 -21.01 -4.60
C GLN A 269 -7.35 -20.41 -3.48
N THR A 270 -7.77 -19.27 -2.87
CA THR A 270 -7.02 -18.65 -1.78
C THR A 270 -6.81 -19.67 -0.64
N PRO A 271 -5.56 -19.95 -0.23
CA PRO A 271 -5.28 -20.90 0.83
C PRO A 271 -5.98 -20.47 2.13
N GLN A 272 -6.58 -21.42 2.81
CA GLN A 272 -7.19 -21.21 4.13
C GLN A 272 -6.10 -21.38 5.20
N GLU A 273 -5.25 -20.40 5.38
CA GLU A 273 -4.29 -20.42 6.47
C GLU A 273 -5.03 -20.27 7.81
N ASN A 274 -5.01 -21.34 8.63
CA ASN A 274 -5.45 -21.38 10.03
C ASN A 274 -6.91 -20.97 10.32
N ARG A 275 -7.82 -21.10 9.36
CA ARG A 275 -9.24 -20.73 9.51
C ARG A 275 -10.13 -21.97 9.64
N LEU A 276 -11.21 -21.83 10.41
CA LEU A 276 -12.31 -22.79 10.38
C LEU A 276 -12.87 -22.85 8.95
N SER A 277 -13.21 -24.06 8.46
CA SER A 277 -13.77 -24.17 7.11
C SER A 277 -14.99 -23.24 6.98
N PRO A 278 -15.21 -22.61 5.81
CA PRO A 278 -16.37 -21.71 5.60
C PRO A 278 -17.71 -22.33 6.01
N LYS A 279 -17.87 -23.63 5.81
CA LYS A 279 -19.06 -24.38 6.23
C LYS A 279 -19.20 -24.41 7.75
N TYR A 280 -18.10 -24.56 8.48
CA TYR A 280 -18.13 -24.56 9.94
C TYR A 280 -18.45 -23.17 10.48
N GLN A 281 -17.85 -22.13 9.89
CA GLN A 281 -18.12 -20.74 10.24
C GLN A 281 -19.59 -20.38 9.99
N GLN A 282 -20.14 -20.80 8.85
CA GLN A 282 -21.54 -20.60 8.54
C GLN A 282 -22.46 -21.32 9.54
N ALA A 283 -22.17 -22.59 9.88
CA ALA A 283 -22.93 -23.32 10.89
C ALA A 283 -22.87 -22.64 12.27
N TYR A 284 -21.69 -22.12 12.65
CA TYR A 284 -21.52 -21.37 13.89
C TYR A 284 -22.36 -20.08 13.87
N ASN A 285 -22.31 -19.29 12.80
CA ASN A 285 -23.08 -18.05 12.67
C ASN A 285 -24.60 -18.30 12.77
N ILE A 286 -25.09 -19.38 12.15
CA ILE A 286 -26.49 -19.82 12.29
C ILE A 286 -26.80 -20.16 13.75
N ALA A 287 -25.96 -20.93 14.41
CA ALA A 287 -26.15 -21.35 15.81
C ALA A 287 -26.21 -20.18 16.80
N VAL A 288 -25.40 -19.15 16.57
CA VAL A 288 -25.38 -17.92 17.41
C VAL A 288 -26.34 -16.83 16.91
N LYS A 289 -27.12 -17.11 15.87
CA LYS A 289 -28.07 -16.17 15.22
C LYS A 289 -27.39 -14.86 14.76
N ARG A 290 -26.21 -15.01 14.18
CA ARG A 290 -25.44 -13.89 13.62
C ARG A 290 -25.78 -13.73 12.14
N ASP A 291 -26.15 -12.53 11.73
CA ASP A 291 -26.30 -12.20 10.32
C ASP A 291 -24.95 -12.29 9.62
N SER A 292 -24.92 -12.97 8.48
CA SER A 292 -23.70 -13.14 7.70
C SER A 292 -24.02 -13.37 6.22
N ILE A 293 -23.10 -12.89 5.37
CA ILE A 293 -23.08 -13.18 3.94
C ILE A 293 -21.84 -14.03 3.68
N GLN A 294 -22.03 -15.19 3.03
CA GLN A 294 -20.94 -16.09 2.66
C GLN A 294 -20.79 -16.14 1.14
N TRP A 295 -19.58 -15.97 0.64
CA TRP A 295 -19.27 -16.08 -0.77
C TRP A 295 -17.94 -16.81 -0.99
N GLY A 296 -17.98 -18.07 -1.43
CA GLY A 296 -16.79 -18.92 -1.52
C GLY A 296 -16.08 -19.02 -0.18
N ASN A 297 -14.81 -18.59 -0.15
CA ASN A 297 -13.99 -18.55 1.08
C ASN A 297 -14.14 -17.21 1.84
N TRP A 298 -14.93 -16.27 1.35
CA TRP A 298 -15.14 -14.96 1.96
C TRP A 298 -16.40 -14.93 2.80
N SER A 299 -16.36 -14.17 3.88
CA SER A 299 -17.54 -13.92 4.69
C SER A 299 -17.56 -12.50 5.22
N ILE A 300 -18.77 -11.95 5.32
CA ILE A 300 -19.05 -10.74 6.10
C ILE A 300 -19.93 -11.19 7.26
N GLU A 301 -19.58 -10.79 8.47
CA GLU A 301 -20.30 -11.16 9.70
C GLU A 301 -20.74 -9.90 10.44
N GLU A 302 -22.03 -9.81 10.80
CA GLU A 302 -22.53 -8.70 11.58
C GLU A 302 -22.12 -8.83 13.05
N HIS A 303 -21.58 -7.76 13.59
CA HIS A 303 -21.27 -7.61 15.01
C HIS A 303 -21.97 -6.38 15.58
N THR A 304 -22.50 -6.50 16.78
CA THR A 304 -23.20 -5.41 17.49
C THR A 304 -22.33 -4.73 18.54
N SER A 305 -21.06 -5.15 18.67
CA SER A 305 -20.14 -4.66 19.69
C SER A 305 -19.36 -3.47 19.20
N THR A 306 -19.18 -2.46 20.04
CA THR A 306 -18.20 -1.37 19.86
C THR A 306 -16.76 -1.88 19.93
N HIS A 307 -16.53 -3.11 20.37
CA HIS A 307 -15.25 -3.83 20.36
C HIS A 307 -15.27 -4.84 19.22
N ALA A 308 -15.18 -4.35 18.00
CA ALA A 308 -15.10 -5.22 16.85
C ALA A 308 -13.77 -6.00 16.86
N PRO A 309 -13.80 -7.27 16.47
CA PRO A 309 -12.58 -8.02 16.30
C PRO A 309 -11.69 -7.36 15.24
N THR A 310 -10.38 -7.39 15.45
CA THR A 310 -9.43 -6.99 14.42
C THR A 310 -9.49 -8.02 13.29
N PRO A 311 -9.63 -7.61 12.02
CA PRO A 311 -9.54 -8.54 10.90
C PRO A 311 -8.18 -9.22 10.86
N TYR A 312 -8.14 -10.54 10.93
CA TYR A 312 -6.89 -11.32 10.88
C TYR A 312 -6.60 -11.87 9.48
N HIS A 313 -7.64 -12.00 8.66
CA HIS A 313 -7.54 -12.61 7.33
C HIS A 313 -8.19 -11.73 6.28
N SER A 314 -7.58 -11.64 5.13
CA SER A 314 -8.12 -10.91 3.97
C SER A 314 -9.46 -11.45 3.47
N THR A 315 -9.89 -12.62 3.95
CA THR A 315 -11.16 -13.27 3.56
C THR A 315 -12.27 -13.13 4.59
N GLN A 316 -12.05 -12.42 5.70
CA GLN A 316 -13.06 -12.19 6.74
C GLN A 316 -13.25 -10.70 6.94
N MET A 317 -14.48 -10.27 6.81
CA MET A 317 -14.88 -8.88 6.98
C MET A 317 -15.95 -8.79 8.07
N TYR A 318 -16.03 -7.62 8.66
CA TYR A 318 -17.00 -7.33 9.71
C TYR A 318 -17.93 -6.21 9.29
N TRP A 319 -19.22 -6.45 9.46
CA TRP A 319 -20.25 -5.43 9.42
C TRP A 319 -20.55 -5.02 10.86
N LEU A 320 -20.42 -3.75 11.16
CA LEU A 320 -20.67 -3.20 12.49
C LEU A 320 -21.88 -2.30 12.44
N LYS A 321 -22.92 -2.70 13.13
CA LYS A 321 -24.05 -1.79 13.37
C LYS A 321 -23.66 -0.82 14.48
N VAL A 322 -23.37 0.44 14.13
CA VAL A 322 -22.80 1.45 14.99
C VAL A 322 -23.66 2.72 14.97
N ASP A 323 -23.91 3.29 16.15
CA ASP A 323 -24.43 4.64 16.26
C ASP A 323 -23.38 5.63 15.73
N PRO A 324 -23.74 6.63 14.89
CA PRO A 324 -22.78 7.61 14.37
C PRO A 324 -21.91 8.27 15.44
N HIS A 325 -22.47 8.49 16.64
CA HIS A 325 -21.74 9.10 17.77
C HIS A 325 -20.68 8.16 18.38
N ALA A 326 -20.79 6.85 18.16
CA ALA A 326 -19.80 5.87 18.65
C ALA A 326 -18.67 5.59 17.63
N LEU A 327 -18.73 6.17 16.43
CA LEU A 327 -17.72 5.97 15.41
C LEU A 327 -16.30 6.43 15.83
N PRO A 328 -16.12 7.59 16.50
CA PRO A 328 -14.79 8.00 16.97
C PRO A 328 -14.16 6.98 17.93
N ASP A 329 -14.93 6.48 18.90
CA ASP A 329 -14.47 5.49 19.87
C ASP A 329 -14.09 4.16 19.19
N LEU A 330 -14.82 3.76 18.15
CA LEU A 330 -14.52 2.60 17.34
C LEU A 330 -13.18 2.76 16.59
N ILE A 331 -12.96 3.91 15.98
CA ILE A 331 -11.73 4.24 15.25
C ILE A 331 -10.54 4.22 16.22
N GLU A 332 -10.66 4.89 17.36
CA GLU A 332 -9.64 4.91 18.40
C GLU A 332 -9.32 3.50 18.92
N GLY A 333 -10.33 2.65 19.07
CA GLY A 333 -10.19 1.26 19.52
C GLY A 333 -9.34 0.38 18.59
N TYR A 334 -9.28 0.67 17.30
CA TYR A 334 -8.40 -0.03 16.35
C TYR A 334 -6.96 0.49 16.39
N GLY A 335 -6.74 1.74 16.80
CA GLY A 335 -5.42 2.35 16.92
C GLY A 335 -4.59 2.23 15.64
N GLY A 336 -3.29 2.02 15.78
CA GLY A 336 -2.34 1.93 14.67
C GLY A 336 -2.52 0.72 13.73
N LYS A 337 -3.55 -0.13 13.93
CA LYS A 337 -3.90 -1.21 12.99
C LYS A 337 -4.76 -0.73 11.84
N LEU A 338 -5.48 0.37 12.04
CA LEU A 338 -6.36 0.98 11.04
C LEU A 338 -5.54 1.89 10.14
N GLN A 339 -5.59 1.62 8.82
CA GLN A 339 -4.89 2.40 7.83
C GLN A 339 -5.58 3.73 7.56
N THR A 340 -6.87 3.68 7.28
CA THR A 340 -7.72 4.86 7.06
C THR A 340 -9.19 4.52 7.22
N VAL A 341 -10.00 5.57 7.31
CA VAL A 341 -11.45 5.51 7.24
C VAL A 341 -11.90 6.07 5.91
N TYR A 342 -12.68 5.31 5.17
CA TYR A 342 -13.35 5.75 3.96
C TYR A 342 -14.77 6.22 4.22
N THR A 343 -15.18 7.24 3.48
CA THR A 343 -16.55 7.75 3.38
C THR A 343 -16.90 7.97 1.91
N ALA A 344 -18.14 8.36 1.60
CA ALA A 344 -18.53 8.67 0.23
C ALA A 344 -17.72 9.85 -0.34
N GLU A 345 -17.48 10.86 0.48
CA GLU A 345 -16.73 12.07 0.12
C GLU A 345 -15.53 12.27 1.04
N GLU A 346 -14.52 12.99 0.57
CA GLU A 346 -13.35 13.36 1.36
C GLU A 346 -13.75 14.33 2.48
N THR A 347 -13.27 14.06 3.69
CA THR A 347 -13.34 14.97 4.82
C THR A 347 -11.95 15.23 5.39
N HIS A 348 -11.87 16.03 6.46
CA HIS A 348 -10.56 16.32 7.10
C HIS A 348 -9.86 15.09 7.68
N HIS A 349 -10.59 13.99 7.93
CA HIS A 349 -10.10 12.77 8.60
C HIS A 349 -10.44 11.50 7.86
N THR A 350 -11.06 11.60 6.68
CA THR A 350 -11.47 10.43 5.89
C THR A 350 -11.10 10.60 4.43
N ASP A 351 -10.82 9.49 3.78
CA ASP A 351 -10.57 9.44 2.33
C ASP A 351 -11.86 9.04 1.58
N PRO A 352 -12.04 9.48 0.33
CA PRO A 352 -13.17 9.01 -0.48
C PRO A 352 -12.98 7.54 -0.87
N LEU A 353 -14.04 6.73 -0.70
CA LEU A 353 -14.01 5.29 -0.99
C LEU A 353 -13.57 4.99 -2.42
N SER A 354 -13.90 5.84 -3.37
CA SER A 354 -13.51 5.69 -4.79
C SER A 354 -12.00 5.69 -5.02
N THR A 355 -11.21 6.20 -4.06
CA THR A 355 -9.75 6.24 -4.15
C THR A 355 -9.06 5.08 -3.43
N ALA A 356 -9.81 4.17 -2.80
CA ALA A 356 -9.26 3.12 -1.93
C ALA A 356 -8.15 2.30 -2.58
N GLN A 357 -8.30 1.95 -3.85
CA GLN A 357 -7.32 1.10 -4.56
C GLN A 357 -6.37 1.89 -5.48
N CYS A 358 -6.64 3.20 -5.68
CA CYS A 358 -5.82 4.08 -6.51
C CYS A 358 -5.69 5.49 -5.86
N PRO A 359 -5.11 5.59 -4.64
CA PRO A 359 -4.89 6.88 -4.00
C PRO A 359 -3.83 7.69 -4.74
N ALA A 360 -3.80 9.01 -4.55
CA ALA A 360 -2.74 9.85 -5.10
C ALA A 360 -1.35 9.39 -4.62
N LEU A 361 -0.27 9.62 -5.41
CA LEU A 361 1.10 9.26 -5.01
C LEU A 361 1.57 9.99 -3.75
N TYR A 362 0.97 11.11 -3.42
CA TYR A 362 1.21 11.87 -2.18
C TYR A 362 0.28 11.50 -1.02
N TRP A 363 -0.48 10.40 -1.15
CA TRP A 363 -1.32 9.92 -0.07
C TRP A 363 -0.50 9.50 1.15
N LYS A 364 -1.00 9.81 2.35
CA LYS A 364 -0.28 9.61 3.61
C LYS A 364 -0.56 8.22 4.18
N ALA A 365 0.29 7.27 3.87
CA ALA A 365 0.21 5.94 4.47
C ALA A 365 0.46 6.02 5.98
N ASP A 366 -0.40 5.39 6.79
CA ASP A 366 -0.41 5.48 8.26
C ASP A 366 -0.43 6.95 8.77
N GLY A 367 -1.04 7.85 7.98
CA GLY A 367 -1.15 9.27 8.30
C GLY A 367 0.14 10.08 8.13
N ILE A 368 1.24 9.49 7.64
CA ILE A 368 2.55 10.12 7.55
C ILE A 368 2.92 10.41 6.09
N ASP A 369 3.29 11.66 5.82
CA ASP A 369 3.85 12.05 4.52
C ASP A 369 5.34 11.68 4.45
N THR A 370 5.68 10.71 3.58
CA THR A 370 7.05 10.20 3.47
C THR A 370 8.04 11.27 3.01
N LEU A 371 7.66 12.09 2.03
CA LEU A 371 8.55 13.13 1.51
C LEU A 371 8.78 14.22 2.55
N GLU A 372 7.73 14.63 3.28
CA GLU A 372 7.83 15.57 4.40
C GLU A 372 8.76 15.01 5.49
N TYR A 373 8.58 13.74 5.88
CA TYR A 373 9.43 13.06 6.84
C TYR A 373 10.91 13.05 6.42
N LEU A 374 11.18 12.76 5.16
CA LEU A 374 12.56 12.71 4.63
C LEU A 374 13.20 14.11 4.52
N CYS A 375 12.41 15.13 4.21
CA CYS A 375 12.89 16.50 4.07
C CYS A 375 12.92 17.29 5.39
N SER A 376 12.34 16.74 6.49
CA SER A 376 12.35 17.42 7.78
C SER A 376 13.66 17.23 8.52
N ASN A 377 14.30 18.34 8.92
CA ASN A 377 15.51 18.36 9.77
C ASN A 377 15.21 18.07 11.25
N THR A 378 13.99 17.71 11.61
CA THR A 378 13.49 17.69 13.00
C THR A 378 14.06 16.56 13.87
N ILE A 379 14.89 15.67 13.32
CA ILE A 379 15.39 14.47 14.05
C ILE A 379 16.85 14.65 14.53
N ARG A 380 17.48 15.79 14.26
CA ARG A 380 18.87 16.07 14.69
C ARG A 380 19.00 16.77 16.05
N ALA A 381 17.97 16.75 16.90
CA ALA A 381 18.04 17.31 18.25
C ALA A 381 18.14 16.23 19.32
#